data_5b46f5f3da3ab9dbf33eb61bd2d831bf
#
_entry.id   5b46f5f3da3ab9dbf33eb61bd2d831bf
#
_cell.length_a   1.000
_cell.length_b   1.000
_cell.length_c   1.000
_cell.angle_alpha   90.00
_cell.angle_beta   90.00
_cell.angle_gamma   90.00
#
_symmetry.space_group_name_H-M   'P 1'
#
loop_
_entity.id
_entity.type
_entity.pdbx_description
1 polymer ?
#
loop_
_entity_poly.entity_id
_entity_poly.type
_entity_poly.pdbx_seq_one_letter_code
_entity_poly.pdbx_strand_id
1 'polypeptide(L)'
;MSRALLAYDGATMPRPTLLGAAAFAFGLAAMTNPAFAQAAPAAASGSPSPAASPSPAPSAPSDPCGSILSIVNRPTVTTGVCTVRTGHFDLENGYTNTTTTGVGGGSSAIYPQSLLRIGTADPHLDFEFGFPSAETSSVGQPTVSGTSDVSLATKYELGYSSNALWGVYGAITYPTGSKAFSAGNAQFTGDINGAYTINSEFSLAGTLSFNALSGANAAGAAQSYFAFIPSLELTAALPGGPSQLGAEYAYFSAAGPGLPSKSLIDFVYQRDFGGHVQFDVEYGFSPTVINGQKQHYLGAGLSFMN
;
A
#
# COMPACT_ATOMS: atom_id res chain seq x y z
N MET A 1 -18.63 6.60 -45.30
CA MET A 1 -18.72 5.19 -45.69
C MET A 1 -18.96 4.34 -44.45
N SER A 2 -19.94 3.54 -44.49
CA SER A 2 -20.73 2.78 -43.50
C SER A 2 -20.16 2.54 -42.11
N ARG A 3 -20.88 3.08 -41.09
CA ARG A 3 -20.81 2.64 -39.68
C ARG A 3 -21.68 1.38 -39.52
N ALA A 4 -21.07 0.27 -39.12
CA ALA A 4 -21.81 -0.89 -38.63
C ALA A 4 -22.02 -0.74 -37.13
N LEU A 5 -23.22 -0.36 -36.70
CA LEU A 5 -23.72 -0.50 -35.33
C LEU A 5 -24.05 -1.99 -35.12
N LEU A 6 -23.34 -2.64 -34.21
CA LEU A 6 -23.80 -3.89 -33.63
C LEU A 6 -24.72 -3.56 -32.44
N ALA A 7 -26.01 -3.69 -32.64
CA ALA A 7 -27.04 -3.69 -31.60
C ALA A 7 -26.84 -4.92 -30.73
N TYR A 8 -26.62 -4.75 -29.42
CA TYR A 8 -26.68 -5.83 -28.45
C TYR A 8 -28.05 -5.85 -27.80
N ASP A 9 -28.77 -6.96 -28.05
CA ASP A 9 -30.13 -7.21 -27.60
C ASP A 9 -30.20 -7.28 -26.07
N GLY A 10 -31.15 -6.54 -25.49
CA GLY A 10 -31.33 -6.42 -24.06
C GLY A 10 -31.93 -7.68 -23.41
N ALA A 11 -31.12 -8.40 -22.65
CA ALA A 11 -31.64 -9.33 -21.64
C ALA A 11 -31.72 -8.58 -20.29
N THR A 12 -32.94 -8.35 -19.84
CA THR A 12 -33.27 -7.78 -18.53
C THR A 12 -32.78 -8.68 -17.41
N MET A 13 -31.71 -8.33 -16.76
CA MET A 13 -31.30 -8.93 -15.49
C MET A 13 -32.06 -8.27 -14.31
N PRO A 14 -32.47 -9.05 -13.30
CA PRO A 14 -33.18 -8.51 -12.15
C PRO A 14 -32.26 -7.59 -11.34
N ARG A 15 -32.77 -6.44 -10.93
CA ARG A 15 -32.12 -5.48 -10.06
C ARG A 15 -31.78 -6.15 -8.72
N PRO A 16 -30.50 -6.16 -8.27
CA PRO A 16 -30.22 -6.47 -6.89
C PRO A 16 -30.70 -5.29 -6.03
N THR A 17 -31.56 -5.59 -5.09
CA THR A 17 -31.97 -4.69 -4.02
C THR A 17 -30.74 -4.24 -3.24
N LEU A 18 -30.60 -2.92 -3.06
CA LEU A 18 -29.65 -2.28 -2.17
C LEU A 18 -29.78 -2.89 -0.76
N LEU A 19 -28.83 -3.73 -0.37
CA LEU A 19 -28.58 -4.01 1.03
C LEU A 19 -27.49 -3.03 1.51
N GLY A 20 -27.88 -2.34 2.58
CA GLY A 20 -27.23 -1.37 3.40
C GLY A 20 -25.73 -1.17 3.31
N ALA A 21 -25.35 0.10 3.17
CA ALA A 21 -24.05 0.60 3.53
C ALA A 21 -23.75 0.20 4.98
N ALA A 22 -22.92 -0.83 5.18
CA ALA A 22 -22.34 -1.10 6.48
C ALA A 22 -21.32 0.01 6.75
N ALA A 23 -21.73 0.99 7.56
CA ALA A 23 -20.81 1.92 8.17
C ALA A 23 -19.89 1.11 9.09
N PHE A 24 -18.65 0.88 8.68
CA PHE A 24 -17.59 0.44 9.56
C PHE A 24 -17.23 1.63 10.47
N ALA A 25 -17.99 1.76 11.58
CA ALA A 25 -17.53 2.55 12.71
C ALA A 25 -16.40 1.75 13.36
N PHE A 26 -15.16 2.20 13.20
CA PHE A 26 -14.05 1.77 14.03
C PHE A 26 -14.31 2.23 15.45
N GLY A 27 -14.99 1.39 16.25
CA GLY A 27 -15.05 1.53 17.68
C GLY A 27 -13.67 1.23 18.24
N LEU A 28 -12.95 2.26 18.65
CA LEU A 28 -11.75 2.15 19.47
C LEU A 28 -12.18 1.59 20.84
N ALA A 29 -12.26 0.27 20.97
CA ALA A 29 -12.39 -0.38 22.27
C ALA A 29 -11.01 -0.32 22.93
N ALA A 30 -10.87 0.60 23.90
CA ALA A 30 -9.75 0.60 24.83
C ALA A 30 -9.71 -0.74 25.54
N MET A 31 -8.78 -1.61 25.14
CA MET A 31 -8.45 -2.83 25.88
C MET A 31 -7.63 -2.42 27.09
N THR A 32 -8.31 -2.20 28.23
CA THR A 32 -7.67 -2.13 29.54
C THR A 32 -7.16 -3.52 29.89
N ASN A 33 -5.85 -3.68 29.97
CA ASN A 33 -5.22 -4.89 30.50
C ASN A 33 -5.63 -5.06 31.97
N PRO A 34 -6.19 -6.22 32.38
CA PRO A 34 -6.36 -6.51 33.78
C PRO A 34 -4.98 -6.86 34.38
N ALA A 35 -4.49 -6.01 35.27
CA ALA A 35 -3.34 -6.33 36.10
C ALA A 35 -3.67 -7.53 36.99
N PHE A 36 -3.01 -8.66 36.73
CA PHE A 36 -3.03 -9.81 37.66
C PHE A 36 -2.25 -9.42 38.93
N ALA A 37 -2.98 -9.12 39.98
CA ALA A 37 -2.42 -9.02 41.32
C ALA A 37 -1.99 -10.43 41.80
N GLN A 38 -0.68 -10.69 41.81
CA GLN A 38 -0.09 -11.93 42.35
C GLN A 38 0.06 -11.75 43.86
N ALA A 39 -0.67 -12.57 44.63
CA ALA A 39 -0.59 -12.61 46.07
C ALA A 39 0.83 -13.08 46.50
N ALA A 40 1.45 -12.34 47.42
CA ALA A 40 2.73 -12.68 47.99
C ALA A 40 2.61 -13.87 48.97
N PRO A 41 3.44 -14.92 48.89
CA PRO A 41 3.56 -15.92 49.93
C PRO A 41 4.46 -15.42 51.06
N ALA A 42 4.12 -15.84 52.27
CA ALA A 42 4.73 -15.50 53.53
C ALA A 42 6.23 -15.83 53.62
N ALA A 43 6.95 -14.95 54.33
CA ALA A 43 8.37 -15.03 54.57
C ALA A 43 8.77 -16.28 55.36
N ALA A 44 9.67 -17.08 54.74
CA ALA A 44 10.49 -18.05 55.46
C ALA A 44 11.89 -17.45 55.66
N SER A 45 12.30 -17.29 56.90
CA SER A 45 13.61 -16.82 57.30
C SER A 45 14.66 -17.89 57.01
N GLY A 46 15.45 -17.74 55.97
CA GLY A 46 16.59 -18.54 55.58
C GLY A 46 17.85 -17.69 55.43
N SER A 47 18.96 -18.12 56.01
CA SER A 47 20.27 -17.48 55.99
C SER A 47 20.71 -16.98 54.60
N PRO A 48 21.45 -15.87 54.52
CA PRO A 48 21.88 -15.32 53.24
C PRO A 48 22.97 -16.20 52.60
N SER A 49 22.61 -16.90 51.55
CA SER A 49 23.54 -17.45 50.58
C SER A 49 24.08 -16.30 49.70
N PRO A 50 25.35 -16.32 49.25
CA PRO A 50 25.89 -15.24 48.44
C PRO A 50 25.02 -15.10 47.15
N ALA A 51 24.52 -13.88 46.96
CA ALA A 51 23.65 -13.54 45.84
C ALA A 51 24.39 -13.82 44.52
N ALA A 52 23.89 -14.78 43.74
CA ALA A 52 24.28 -14.90 42.33
C ALA A 52 23.93 -13.57 41.62
N SER A 53 24.89 -12.97 40.93
CA SER A 53 24.66 -11.81 40.10
C SER A 53 23.45 -12.07 39.16
N PRO A 54 22.47 -11.18 39.10
CA PRO A 54 21.32 -11.39 38.23
C PRO A 54 21.83 -11.51 36.78
N SER A 55 21.43 -12.61 36.12
CA SER A 55 21.65 -12.81 34.69
C SER A 55 21.00 -11.60 33.96
N PRO A 56 21.70 -10.97 32.99
CA PRO A 56 21.11 -9.86 32.29
C PRO A 56 19.78 -10.30 31.67
N ALA A 57 18.75 -9.51 31.89
CA ALA A 57 17.45 -9.73 31.26
C ALA A 57 17.63 -9.78 29.73
N PRO A 58 16.95 -10.66 29.00
CA PRO A 58 17.00 -10.66 27.54
C PRO A 58 16.62 -9.24 27.05
N SER A 59 17.46 -8.66 26.21
CA SER A 59 17.19 -7.39 25.57
C SER A 59 15.90 -7.50 24.75
N ALA A 60 15.04 -6.48 24.85
CA ALA A 60 13.85 -6.40 24.00
C ALA A 60 14.27 -6.45 22.51
N PRO A 61 13.44 -7.05 21.63
CA PRO A 61 13.70 -7.02 20.20
C PRO A 61 13.91 -5.57 19.71
N SER A 62 14.88 -5.35 18.84
CA SER A 62 15.07 -4.04 18.22
C SER A 62 13.86 -3.71 17.34
N ASP A 63 13.44 -2.43 17.35
CA ASP A 63 12.37 -1.94 16.49
C ASP A 63 12.74 -2.11 15.00
N PRO A 64 11.98 -2.90 14.21
CA PRO A 64 12.27 -3.13 12.80
C PRO A 64 11.98 -1.91 11.92
N CYS A 65 11.25 -0.90 12.44
CA CYS A 65 10.84 0.30 11.72
C CYS A 65 11.82 1.47 11.91
N GLY A 66 13.09 1.20 12.15
CA GLY A 66 14.13 2.23 12.38
C GLY A 66 14.82 2.75 11.11
N SER A 67 14.46 2.28 9.91
CA SER A 67 15.09 2.64 8.64
C SER A 67 14.10 3.27 7.68
N ILE A 68 14.52 4.28 6.90
CA ILE A 68 13.70 4.85 5.83
C ILE A 68 13.27 3.77 4.82
N LEU A 69 14.11 2.77 4.52
CA LEU A 69 13.77 1.65 3.66
C LEU A 69 12.61 0.78 4.17
N SER A 70 12.36 0.78 5.48
CA SER A 70 11.23 0.03 6.07
C SER A 70 9.96 0.87 6.22
N ILE A 71 10.08 2.21 6.21
CA ILE A 71 8.99 3.16 6.42
C ILE A 71 8.31 3.54 5.11
N VAL A 72 9.10 3.86 4.07
CA VAL A 72 8.60 4.31 2.76
C VAL A 72 7.74 3.23 2.09
N ASN A 73 6.56 3.62 1.59
CA ASN A 73 5.63 2.71 0.92
C ASN A 73 5.95 2.49 -0.56
N ARG A 74 6.76 3.39 -1.14
CA ARG A 74 7.13 3.32 -2.56
C ARG A 74 8.19 2.26 -2.84
N PRO A 75 8.20 1.72 -4.04
CA PRO A 75 7.26 1.91 -5.17
C PRO A 75 6.22 0.80 -5.31
N THR A 76 6.16 -0.18 -4.41
CA THR A 76 5.41 -1.44 -4.52
C THR A 76 3.89 -1.30 -4.30
N VAL A 77 3.12 -2.31 -4.76
CA VAL A 77 1.69 -2.49 -4.43
C VAL A 77 1.54 -2.96 -2.99
N THR A 78 2.49 -3.76 -2.50
CA THR A 78 2.55 -4.20 -1.09
C THR A 78 2.79 -2.99 -0.19
N THR A 79 1.83 -2.72 0.68
CA THR A 79 1.91 -1.64 1.66
C THR A 79 2.81 -2.06 2.82
N GLY A 80 3.86 -1.28 3.10
CA GLY A 80 4.73 -1.50 4.26
C GLY A 80 3.96 -1.40 5.58
N VAL A 81 4.41 -2.14 6.60
CA VAL A 81 3.77 -2.14 7.94
C VAL A 81 4.19 -0.92 8.76
N CYS A 82 5.44 -0.48 8.60
CA CYS A 82 6.05 0.55 9.46
C CYS A 82 5.35 1.91 9.35
N THR A 83 5.12 2.52 10.51
CA THR A 83 4.61 3.87 10.66
C THR A 83 5.75 4.87 10.81
N VAL A 84 5.49 6.13 10.46
CA VAL A 84 6.38 7.25 10.76
C VAL A 84 6.34 7.53 12.26
N ARG A 85 7.50 7.64 12.89
CA ARG A 85 7.62 7.83 14.34
C ARG A 85 7.17 9.22 14.81
N THR A 86 6.78 9.33 16.08
CA THR A 86 6.35 10.57 16.72
C THR A 86 7.34 11.71 16.47
N GLY A 87 6.82 12.84 15.99
CA GLY A 87 7.61 14.05 15.72
C GLY A 87 8.37 14.04 14.41
N HIS A 88 8.23 12.96 13.60
CA HIS A 88 8.83 12.84 12.28
C HIS A 88 7.77 12.95 11.17
N PHE A 89 8.23 13.26 9.98
CA PHE A 89 7.44 13.15 8.76
C PHE A 89 8.27 12.46 7.67
N ASP A 90 7.56 11.88 6.71
CA ASP A 90 8.10 11.32 5.49
C ASP A 90 7.37 11.93 4.29
N LEU A 91 8.11 12.39 3.30
CA LEU A 91 7.59 12.93 2.05
C LEU A 91 8.10 12.07 0.89
N GLU A 92 7.21 11.29 0.33
CA GLU A 92 7.47 10.46 -0.83
C GLU A 92 7.08 11.20 -2.11
N ASN A 93 7.91 11.12 -3.16
CA ASN A 93 7.60 11.66 -4.48
C ASN A 93 8.00 10.66 -5.54
N GLY A 94 7.19 10.57 -6.59
CA GLY A 94 7.45 9.60 -7.65
C GLY A 94 7.00 10.03 -9.02
N TYR A 95 7.51 9.29 -9.98
CA TYR A 95 7.12 9.31 -11.38
C TYR A 95 6.89 7.88 -11.83
N THR A 96 5.80 7.64 -12.53
CA THR A 96 5.55 6.36 -13.20
C THR A 96 5.09 6.61 -14.63
N ASN A 97 5.69 5.90 -15.58
CA ASN A 97 5.27 5.84 -16.98
C ASN A 97 4.79 4.42 -17.29
N THR A 98 3.53 4.29 -17.68
CA THR A 98 2.92 3.03 -18.10
C THR A 98 2.75 3.01 -19.60
N THR A 99 3.25 1.97 -20.26
CA THR A 99 3.03 1.71 -21.67
C THR A 99 2.02 0.57 -21.83
N THR A 100 0.98 0.81 -22.59
CA THR A 100 -0.02 -0.18 -23.00
C THR A 100 0.23 -0.54 -24.45
N THR A 101 0.48 -1.81 -24.75
CA THR A 101 0.68 -2.33 -26.09
C THR A 101 -0.55 -3.09 -26.56
N GLY A 102 -0.73 -3.24 -27.88
CA GLY A 102 -1.90 -3.88 -28.50
C GLY A 102 -2.88 -2.89 -29.08
N VAL A 103 -4.12 -3.33 -29.31
CA VAL A 103 -5.16 -2.51 -29.97
C VAL A 103 -5.51 -1.31 -29.08
N GLY A 104 -5.42 -0.09 -29.61
CA GLY A 104 -5.65 1.13 -28.85
C GLY A 104 -4.58 1.38 -27.78
N GLY A 105 -3.38 0.85 -27.97
CA GLY A 105 -2.24 1.07 -27.08
C GLY A 105 -1.83 2.53 -27.04
N GLY A 106 -0.91 2.86 -26.13
CA GLY A 106 -0.40 4.20 -25.88
C GLY A 106 0.40 4.24 -24.59
N SER A 107 0.63 5.43 -24.06
CA SER A 107 1.31 5.63 -22.79
C SER A 107 0.52 6.51 -21.85
N SER A 108 0.75 6.33 -20.55
CA SER A 108 0.29 7.25 -19.51
C SER A 108 1.44 7.56 -18.55
N ALA A 109 1.48 8.77 -18.05
CA ALA A 109 2.46 9.20 -17.05
C ALA A 109 1.77 9.94 -15.91
N ILE A 110 2.29 9.75 -14.70
CA ILE A 110 1.82 10.39 -13.47
C ILE A 110 3.01 10.98 -12.71
N TYR A 111 2.89 12.25 -12.29
CA TYR A 111 3.94 13.00 -11.58
C TYR A 111 3.41 14.30 -10.96
N PRO A 112 3.94 14.75 -9.79
CA PRO A 112 4.60 13.91 -8.81
C PRO A 112 3.56 13.02 -8.11
N GLN A 113 3.91 11.81 -7.78
CA GLN A 113 3.09 10.94 -6.92
C GLN A 113 3.45 11.27 -5.46
N SER A 114 3.01 12.44 -5.00
CA SER A 114 3.42 12.93 -3.67
C SER A 114 2.52 12.39 -2.57
N LEU A 115 3.16 11.83 -1.54
CA LEU A 115 2.55 11.36 -0.31
C LEU A 115 3.29 11.97 0.88
N LEU A 116 2.57 12.67 1.75
CA LEU A 116 3.09 13.15 3.03
C LEU A 116 2.57 12.24 4.14
N ARG A 117 3.47 11.70 4.94
CA ARG A 117 3.15 10.89 6.12
C ARG A 117 3.65 11.61 7.36
N ILE A 118 2.86 11.62 8.42
CA ILE A 118 3.15 12.36 9.64
C ILE A 118 2.92 11.44 10.83
N GLY A 119 3.99 11.21 11.62
CA GLY A 119 3.90 10.48 12.87
C GLY A 119 3.11 11.23 13.92
N THR A 120 2.25 10.52 14.63
CA THR A 120 1.39 11.08 15.68
C THR A 120 2.04 11.00 17.07
N ALA A 121 1.31 11.37 18.11
CA ALA A 121 1.74 11.17 19.50
C ALA A 121 1.81 9.67 19.88
N ASP A 122 1.04 8.83 19.22
CA ASP A 122 1.18 7.36 19.28
C ASP A 122 2.23 6.92 18.25
N PRO A 123 3.38 6.35 18.65
CA PRO A 123 4.45 5.93 17.75
C PRO A 123 4.04 4.83 16.76
N HIS A 124 2.90 4.18 16.99
CA HIS A 124 2.36 3.13 16.13
C HIS A 124 1.31 3.63 15.13
N LEU A 125 1.03 4.95 15.09
CA LEU A 125 0.01 5.54 14.24
C LEU A 125 0.60 6.69 13.42
N ASP A 126 0.41 6.67 12.11
CA ASP A 126 0.64 7.83 11.26
C ASP A 126 -0.59 8.22 10.45
N PHE A 127 -0.61 9.47 9.99
CA PHE A 127 -1.56 9.98 9.02
C PHE A 127 -0.86 10.23 7.69
N GLU A 128 -1.59 9.95 6.61
CA GLU A 128 -1.07 10.08 5.26
C GLU A 128 -1.96 11.02 4.43
N PHE A 129 -1.35 11.88 3.65
CA PHE A 129 -2.01 12.79 2.72
C PHE A 129 -1.41 12.63 1.32
N GLY A 130 -2.21 12.08 0.39
CA GLY A 130 -1.85 11.97 -1.02
C GLY A 130 -2.27 13.22 -1.78
N PHE A 131 -1.27 13.93 -2.36
CA PHE A 131 -1.50 15.13 -3.15
C PHE A 131 -1.96 14.78 -4.57
N PRO A 132 -2.71 15.67 -5.25
CA PRO A 132 -3.05 15.46 -6.64
C PRO A 132 -1.78 15.47 -7.50
N SER A 133 -1.67 14.48 -8.37
CA SER A 133 -0.58 14.35 -9.35
C SER A 133 -1.02 14.89 -10.69
N ALA A 134 -0.11 15.44 -11.47
CA ALA A 134 -0.33 15.67 -12.89
C ALA A 134 -0.32 14.35 -13.66
N GLU A 135 -1.32 14.13 -14.49
CA GLU A 135 -1.46 12.92 -15.29
C GLU A 135 -1.60 13.23 -16.76
N THR A 136 -1.01 12.39 -17.60
CA THR A 136 -1.19 12.40 -19.05
C THR A 136 -1.49 11.00 -19.55
N SER A 137 -2.35 10.87 -20.55
CA SER A 137 -2.64 9.57 -21.17
C SER A 137 -2.94 9.74 -22.65
N SER A 138 -2.36 8.84 -23.45
CA SER A 138 -2.65 8.68 -24.89
C SER A 138 -3.24 7.31 -25.24
N VAL A 139 -3.65 6.52 -24.22
CA VAL A 139 -4.16 5.15 -24.42
C VAL A 139 -5.54 5.21 -25.09
N GLY A 140 -5.64 4.62 -26.29
CA GLY A 140 -6.89 4.45 -27.04
C GLY A 140 -7.50 5.73 -27.61
N GLN A 141 -6.88 6.90 -27.46
CA GLN A 141 -7.43 8.21 -27.87
C GLN A 141 -6.32 9.27 -28.00
N PRO A 142 -6.64 10.49 -28.48
CA PRO A 142 -5.71 11.62 -28.42
C PRO A 142 -5.25 11.89 -26.98
N THR A 143 -4.03 12.42 -26.85
CA THR A 143 -3.45 12.72 -25.52
C THR A 143 -4.34 13.67 -24.74
N VAL A 144 -4.67 13.28 -23.52
CA VAL A 144 -5.36 14.08 -22.51
C VAL A 144 -4.45 14.31 -21.32
N SER A 145 -4.63 15.43 -20.64
CA SER A 145 -3.88 15.79 -19.43
C SER A 145 -4.82 16.29 -18.34
N GLY A 146 -4.43 16.13 -17.10
CA GLY A 146 -5.22 16.58 -15.96
C GLY A 146 -4.54 16.26 -14.63
N THR A 147 -5.34 16.16 -13.57
CA THR A 147 -4.87 15.86 -12.21
C THR A 147 -5.61 14.67 -11.63
N SER A 148 -4.92 13.87 -10.80
CA SER A 148 -5.51 12.79 -10.01
C SER A 148 -6.33 13.31 -8.83
N ASP A 149 -6.99 12.39 -8.14
CA ASP A 149 -7.75 12.63 -6.91
C ASP A 149 -6.82 12.78 -5.70
N VAL A 150 -7.32 13.45 -4.65
CA VAL A 150 -6.68 13.58 -3.32
C VAL A 150 -7.04 12.38 -2.47
N SER A 151 -6.10 11.91 -1.64
CA SER A 151 -6.35 10.85 -0.67
C SER A 151 -5.96 11.23 0.75
N LEU A 152 -6.67 10.65 1.72
CA LEU A 152 -6.35 10.67 3.15
C LEU A 152 -6.27 9.23 3.61
N ALA A 153 -5.27 8.92 4.44
CA ALA A 153 -5.12 7.59 4.97
C ALA A 153 -4.55 7.61 6.39
N THR A 154 -4.60 6.46 7.02
CA THR A 154 -3.98 6.19 8.31
C THR A 154 -3.43 4.77 8.31
N LYS A 155 -2.28 4.59 8.94
CA LYS A 155 -1.64 3.31 9.16
C LYS A 155 -1.46 3.10 10.66
N TYR A 156 -1.71 1.88 11.11
CA TYR A 156 -1.51 1.48 12.50
C TYR A 156 -0.70 0.20 12.57
N GLU A 157 0.45 0.26 13.23
CA GLU A 157 1.29 -0.87 13.55
C GLU A 157 0.72 -1.62 14.76
N LEU A 158 0.21 -2.82 14.55
CA LEU A 158 -0.40 -3.64 15.62
C LEU A 158 0.65 -4.25 16.55
N GLY A 159 1.88 -4.43 16.08
CA GLY A 159 2.98 -4.94 16.86
C GLY A 159 4.02 -5.70 16.04
N TYR A 160 5.09 -6.08 16.73
CA TYR A 160 6.19 -6.84 16.14
C TYR A 160 6.76 -7.89 17.12
N SER A 161 7.44 -8.89 16.56
CA SER A 161 8.28 -9.84 17.29
C SER A 161 9.73 -9.73 16.78
N SER A 162 10.59 -10.67 17.16
CA SER A 162 11.99 -10.68 16.69
C SER A 162 12.14 -10.72 15.16
N ASN A 163 11.14 -11.24 14.45
CA ASN A 163 11.22 -11.47 13.01
C ASN A 163 9.89 -11.29 12.26
N ALA A 164 8.83 -10.87 12.92
CA ALA A 164 7.54 -10.62 12.30
C ALA A 164 6.96 -9.27 12.74
N LEU A 165 6.27 -8.61 11.83
CA LEU A 165 5.64 -7.31 11.99
C LEU A 165 4.27 -7.36 11.31
N TRP A 166 3.24 -6.74 11.89
CA TRP A 166 1.90 -6.68 11.30
C TRP A 166 1.20 -5.37 11.62
N GLY A 167 0.33 -4.95 10.74
CA GLY A 167 -0.39 -3.71 10.85
C GLY A 167 -1.64 -3.68 9.99
N VAL A 168 -2.34 -2.56 10.08
CA VAL A 168 -3.52 -2.27 9.28
C VAL A 168 -3.40 -0.88 8.67
N TYR A 169 -4.07 -0.70 7.54
CA TYR A 169 -4.12 0.57 6.81
C TYR A 169 -5.55 0.85 6.36
N GLY A 170 -5.93 2.12 6.35
CA GLY A 170 -7.22 2.56 5.84
C GLY A 170 -7.09 3.87 5.08
N ALA A 171 -7.70 3.94 3.89
CA ALA A 171 -7.67 5.14 3.05
C ALA A 171 -9.02 5.50 2.48
N ILE A 172 -9.21 6.79 2.23
CA ILE A 172 -10.29 7.35 1.42
C ILE A 172 -9.68 8.24 0.34
N THR A 173 -10.11 8.05 -0.91
CA THR A 173 -9.77 8.92 -2.03
C THR A 173 -11.01 9.70 -2.46
N TYR A 174 -10.90 11.02 -2.53
CA TYR A 174 -12.00 11.92 -2.88
C TYR A 174 -11.92 12.30 -4.36
N PRO A 175 -13.05 12.34 -5.10
CA PRO A 175 -13.08 12.63 -6.54
C PRO A 175 -12.87 14.14 -6.81
N THR A 176 -11.67 14.63 -6.54
CA THR A 176 -11.27 16.04 -6.65
C THR A 176 -10.48 16.34 -7.94
N GLY A 177 -10.04 15.31 -8.63
CA GLY A 177 -9.22 15.39 -9.82
C GLY A 177 -9.99 15.88 -11.05
N SER A 178 -9.28 16.04 -12.14
CA SER A 178 -9.89 16.41 -13.43
C SER A 178 -10.76 15.27 -13.96
N LYS A 179 -11.80 15.59 -14.73
CA LYS A 179 -12.78 14.62 -15.25
C LYS A 179 -12.16 13.41 -15.96
N ALA A 180 -10.98 13.58 -16.58
CA ALA A 180 -10.32 12.50 -17.32
C ALA A 180 -9.60 11.50 -16.41
N PHE A 181 -9.27 11.91 -15.18
CA PHE A 181 -8.40 11.14 -14.25
C PHE A 181 -9.02 10.92 -12.87
N SER A 182 -10.12 11.61 -12.56
CA SER A 182 -10.87 11.35 -11.33
C SER A 182 -11.67 10.05 -11.44
N ALA A 183 -11.71 9.32 -10.33
CA ALA A 183 -12.56 8.13 -10.17
C ALA A 183 -14.08 8.47 -10.25
N GLY A 184 -14.44 9.74 -10.06
CA GLY A 184 -15.82 10.24 -10.12
C GLY A 184 -16.66 9.95 -8.89
N ASN A 185 -16.26 9.00 -8.02
CA ASN A 185 -16.85 8.70 -6.72
C ASN A 185 -15.75 8.51 -5.68
N ALA A 186 -16.09 8.68 -4.40
CA ALA A 186 -15.16 8.35 -3.33
C ALA A 186 -14.80 6.86 -3.35
N GLN A 187 -13.52 6.56 -3.09
CA GLN A 187 -12.99 5.21 -3.03
C GLN A 187 -12.49 4.92 -1.62
N PHE A 188 -12.56 3.66 -1.22
CA PHE A 188 -12.12 3.22 0.11
C PHE A 188 -11.18 2.03 -0.04
N THR A 189 -10.10 2.04 0.74
CA THR A 189 -9.14 0.94 0.85
C THR A 189 -8.98 0.56 2.30
N GLY A 190 -8.92 -0.73 2.58
CA GLY A 190 -8.59 -1.28 3.89
C GLY A 190 -7.62 -2.45 3.72
N ASP A 191 -6.45 -2.39 4.39
CA ASP A 191 -5.40 -3.39 4.25
C ASP A 191 -5.10 -4.08 5.59
N ILE A 192 -4.71 -5.34 5.48
CA ILE A 192 -4.01 -6.09 6.52
C ILE A 192 -2.61 -6.36 5.98
N ASN A 193 -1.60 -5.86 6.68
CA ASN A 193 -0.20 -5.90 6.26
C ASN A 193 0.61 -6.77 7.21
N GLY A 194 1.56 -7.50 6.65
CA GLY A 194 2.50 -8.31 7.42
C GLY A 194 3.88 -8.31 6.77
N ALA A 195 4.92 -8.41 7.60
CA ALA A 195 6.29 -8.60 7.14
C ALA A 195 6.99 -9.64 7.99
N TYR A 196 7.91 -10.39 7.39
CA TYR A 196 8.68 -11.44 8.05
C TYR A 196 10.14 -11.39 7.60
N THR A 197 11.05 -11.20 8.56
CA THR A 197 12.49 -11.29 8.35
C THR A 197 12.91 -12.74 8.34
N ILE A 198 13.29 -13.27 7.18
CA ILE A 198 13.73 -14.65 7.00
C ILE A 198 15.13 -14.81 7.61
N ASN A 199 16.02 -13.88 7.27
CA ASN A 199 17.39 -13.79 7.80
C ASN A 199 17.91 -12.36 7.58
N SER A 200 19.22 -12.12 7.80
CA SER A 200 19.84 -10.79 7.61
C SER A 200 19.85 -10.27 6.17
N GLU A 201 19.61 -11.13 5.19
CA GLU A 201 19.66 -10.79 3.78
C GLU A 201 18.26 -10.74 3.14
N PHE A 202 17.31 -11.56 3.62
CA PHE A 202 16.00 -11.72 3.00
C PHE A 202 14.86 -11.38 3.94
N SER A 203 13.89 -10.65 3.44
CA SER A 203 12.59 -10.41 4.09
C SER A 203 11.43 -10.62 3.11
N LEU A 204 10.27 -10.94 3.67
CA LEU A 204 9.01 -11.14 2.95
C LEU A 204 7.99 -10.18 3.52
N ALA A 205 7.29 -9.44 2.65
CA ALA A 205 6.16 -8.61 3.01
C ALA A 205 4.92 -9.03 2.23
N GLY A 206 3.74 -8.79 2.79
CA GLY A 206 2.49 -9.10 2.12
C GLY A 206 1.35 -8.22 2.59
N THR A 207 0.42 -7.95 1.68
CA THR A 207 -0.79 -7.16 1.90
C THR A 207 -2.02 -7.94 1.45
N LEU A 208 -3.06 -7.90 2.26
CA LEU A 208 -4.42 -8.29 1.87
C LEU A 208 -5.24 -7.00 1.78
N SER A 209 -5.47 -6.50 0.58
CA SER A 209 -6.14 -5.22 0.34
C SER A 209 -7.58 -5.43 -0.13
N PHE A 210 -8.52 -4.74 0.53
CA PHE A 210 -9.95 -4.75 0.28
C PHE A 210 -10.38 -3.36 -0.19
N ASN A 211 -10.84 -3.26 -1.44
CA ASN A 211 -11.00 -1.98 -2.10
C ASN A 211 -12.42 -1.82 -2.64
N ALA A 212 -13.10 -0.75 -2.21
CA ALA A 212 -14.31 -0.24 -2.85
C ALA A 212 -13.91 0.90 -3.78
N LEU A 213 -13.74 0.58 -5.06
CA LEU A 213 -13.19 1.46 -6.08
C LEU A 213 -14.28 2.01 -7.00
N SER A 214 -13.91 3.01 -7.79
CA SER A 214 -14.72 3.55 -8.87
C SER A 214 -13.83 3.79 -10.10
N GLY A 215 -14.43 3.71 -11.26
CA GLY A 215 -13.74 3.97 -12.51
C GLY A 215 -14.76 4.11 -13.66
N ALA A 216 -14.29 4.54 -14.83
CA ALA A 216 -15.12 4.65 -16.00
C ALA A 216 -15.50 3.25 -16.53
N ASN A 217 -16.80 3.00 -16.74
CA ASN A 217 -17.28 1.83 -17.45
C ASN A 217 -17.15 2.01 -18.97
N ALA A 218 -17.55 1.01 -19.75
CA ALA A 218 -17.50 1.05 -21.22
C ALA A 218 -18.25 2.24 -21.85
N ALA A 219 -19.22 2.84 -21.14
CA ALA A 219 -19.95 4.04 -21.58
C ALA A 219 -19.31 5.34 -21.10
N GLY A 220 -18.16 5.29 -20.39
CA GLY A 220 -17.46 6.45 -19.83
C GLY A 220 -18.11 7.03 -18.56
N ALA A 221 -19.09 6.33 -17.96
CA ALA A 221 -19.72 6.75 -16.72
C ALA A 221 -18.98 6.15 -15.51
N ALA A 222 -18.87 6.91 -14.42
CA ALA A 222 -18.30 6.41 -13.18
C ALA A 222 -19.15 5.27 -12.61
N GLN A 223 -18.52 4.15 -12.31
CA GLN A 223 -19.14 2.95 -11.77
C GLN A 223 -18.30 2.38 -10.64
N SER A 224 -18.93 2.12 -9.51
CA SER A 224 -18.24 1.48 -8.37
C SER A 224 -18.10 -0.02 -8.59
N TYR A 225 -17.00 -0.57 -8.11
CA TYR A 225 -16.70 -2.00 -8.11
C TYR A 225 -15.85 -2.36 -6.88
N PHE A 226 -15.84 -3.63 -6.55
CA PHE A 226 -14.98 -4.15 -5.48
C PHE A 226 -13.78 -4.88 -6.09
N ALA A 227 -12.60 -4.65 -5.51
CA ALA A 227 -11.39 -5.38 -5.84
C ALA A 227 -10.70 -5.88 -4.57
N PHE A 228 -10.44 -7.19 -4.51
CA PHE A 228 -9.52 -7.79 -3.56
C PHE A 228 -8.15 -7.90 -4.21
N ILE A 229 -7.11 -7.36 -3.55
CA ILE A 229 -5.76 -7.25 -4.10
C ILE A 229 -4.77 -7.82 -3.10
N PRO A 230 -4.56 -9.16 -3.06
CA PRO A 230 -3.44 -9.73 -2.34
C PRO A 230 -2.14 -9.46 -3.07
N SER A 231 -1.09 -9.08 -2.33
CA SER A 231 0.27 -8.92 -2.86
C SER A 231 1.30 -9.54 -1.94
N LEU A 232 2.45 -9.90 -2.51
CA LEU A 232 3.58 -10.50 -1.82
C LEU A 232 4.87 -9.99 -2.44
N GLU A 233 5.77 -9.47 -1.61
CA GLU A 233 7.08 -8.97 -1.99
C GLU A 233 8.18 -9.72 -1.25
N LEU A 234 9.19 -10.17 -1.97
CA LEU A 234 10.45 -10.69 -1.44
C LEU A 234 11.53 -9.63 -1.66
N THR A 235 12.16 -9.19 -0.57
CA THR A 235 13.29 -8.26 -0.64
C THR A 235 14.59 -8.94 -0.26
N ALA A 236 15.68 -8.52 -0.92
CA ALA A 236 17.05 -8.96 -0.67
C ALA A 236 17.94 -7.75 -0.39
N ALA A 237 18.53 -7.68 0.81
CA ALA A 237 19.54 -6.67 1.14
C ALA A 237 20.79 -6.87 0.29
N LEU A 238 21.38 -5.79 -0.21
CA LEU A 238 22.57 -5.83 -1.05
C LEU A 238 23.83 -5.52 -0.22
N PRO A 239 24.97 -6.20 -0.53
CA PRO A 239 26.24 -5.88 0.11
C PRO A 239 26.75 -4.48 -0.30
N GLY A 240 27.44 -3.83 0.61
CA GLY A 240 28.12 -2.56 0.33
C GLY A 240 27.31 -1.29 0.61
N GLY A 241 26.21 -1.40 1.36
CA GLY A 241 25.46 -0.24 1.85
C GLY A 241 23.97 -0.54 2.05
N PRO A 242 23.20 0.43 2.57
CA PRO A 242 21.79 0.28 2.83
C PRO A 242 21.01 0.35 1.51
N SER A 243 21.02 -0.74 0.76
CA SER A 243 20.25 -0.90 -0.48
C SER A 243 19.65 -2.29 -0.58
N GLN A 244 18.55 -2.41 -1.31
CA GLN A 244 17.85 -3.67 -1.48
C GLN A 244 17.25 -3.83 -2.89
N LEU A 245 17.05 -5.07 -3.28
CA LEU A 245 16.26 -5.47 -4.44
C LEU A 245 14.97 -6.12 -3.95
N GLY A 246 13.85 -5.78 -4.57
CA GLY A 246 12.55 -6.39 -4.35
C GLY A 246 12.05 -7.10 -5.62
N ALA A 247 11.25 -8.14 -5.42
CA ALA A 247 10.43 -8.76 -6.44
C ALA A 247 9.03 -8.97 -5.87
N GLU A 248 8.03 -8.41 -6.53
CA GLU A 248 6.64 -8.43 -6.09
C GLU A 248 5.74 -9.17 -7.07
N TYR A 249 4.72 -9.80 -6.52
CA TYR A 249 3.55 -10.28 -7.25
C TYR A 249 2.29 -9.72 -6.60
N ALA A 250 1.41 -9.09 -7.40
CA ALA A 250 0.09 -8.65 -6.97
C ALA A 250 -1.01 -9.21 -7.88
N TYR A 251 -2.14 -9.59 -7.27
CA TYR A 251 -3.32 -10.06 -7.98
C TYR A 251 -4.49 -9.14 -7.74
N PHE A 252 -5.11 -8.65 -8.79
CA PHE A 252 -6.29 -7.80 -8.77
C PHE A 252 -7.51 -8.64 -9.16
N SER A 253 -8.45 -8.87 -8.26
CA SER A 253 -9.66 -9.65 -8.56
C SER A 253 -10.55 -8.99 -9.62
N ALA A 254 -10.41 -7.68 -9.81
CA ALA A 254 -11.00 -6.90 -10.90
C ALA A 254 -10.02 -5.80 -11.33
N ALA A 255 -9.77 -5.66 -12.63
CA ALA A 255 -8.91 -4.62 -13.19
C ALA A 255 -9.63 -3.27 -13.38
N GLY A 256 -10.96 -3.25 -13.21
CA GLY A 256 -11.84 -2.10 -13.36
C GLY A 256 -13.30 -2.53 -13.40
N PRO A 257 -14.24 -1.58 -13.56
CA PRO A 257 -15.67 -1.88 -13.64
C PRO A 257 -15.98 -2.83 -14.80
N GLY A 258 -16.45 -4.04 -14.48
CA GLY A 258 -16.76 -5.08 -15.47
C GLY A 258 -15.55 -5.68 -16.19
N LEU A 259 -14.33 -5.36 -15.77
CA LEU A 259 -13.11 -5.96 -16.32
C LEU A 259 -12.71 -7.22 -15.53
N PRO A 260 -12.07 -8.20 -16.20
CA PRO A 260 -11.58 -9.40 -15.54
C PRO A 260 -10.45 -9.08 -14.54
N SER A 261 -10.02 -10.10 -13.81
CA SER A 261 -8.85 -10.05 -12.95
C SER A 261 -7.58 -9.81 -13.76
N LYS A 262 -6.55 -9.23 -13.10
CA LYS A 262 -5.21 -9.10 -13.64
C LYS A 262 -4.16 -9.44 -12.59
N SER A 263 -2.98 -9.81 -13.05
CA SER A 263 -1.78 -9.94 -12.22
C SER A 263 -0.76 -8.89 -12.59
N LEU A 264 0.09 -8.55 -11.64
CA LEU A 264 1.24 -7.67 -11.79
C LEU A 264 2.47 -8.38 -11.24
N ILE A 265 3.58 -8.22 -11.91
CA ILE A 265 4.91 -8.62 -11.43
C ILE A 265 5.78 -7.39 -11.57
N ASP A 266 6.50 -7.03 -10.52
CA ASP A 266 7.47 -5.96 -10.57
C ASP A 266 8.78 -6.29 -9.86
N PHE A 267 9.80 -5.49 -10.17
CA PHE A 267 11.13 -5.52 -9.64
C PHE A 267 11.54 -4.13 -9.22
N VAL A 268 12.07 -4.03 -8.03
CA VAL A 268 12.36 -2.78 -7.36
C VAL A 268 13.82 -2.74 -6.93
N TYR A 269 14.46 -1.62 -7.09
CA TYR A 269 15.71 -1.28 -6.42
C TYR A 269 15.49 -0.07 -5.52
N GLN A 270 15.93 -0.16 -4.28
CA GLN A 270 15.86 0.92 -3.31
C GLN A 270 17.24 1.15 -2.69
N ARG A 271 17.56 2.43 -2.41
CA ARG A 271 18.79 2.82 -1.74
C ARG A 271 18.54 3.97 -0.78
N ASP A 272 19.03 3.81 0.44
CA ASP A 272 19.07 4.84 1.46
C ASP A 272 20.39 5.64 1.39
N PHE A 273 20.28 6.95 1.53
CA PHE A 273 21.38 7.90 1.61
C PHE A 273 21.35 8.61 2.96
N GLY A 274 22.04 8.03 3.94
CA GLY A 274 22.25 8.63 5.26
C GLY A 274 21.04 8.59 6.19
N GLY A 275 20.10 7.67 5.97
CA GLY A 275 18.93 7.49 6.85
C GLY A 275 17.77 8.47 6.62
N HIS A 276 17.95 9.46 5.73
CA HIS A 276 16.98 10.54 5.52
C HIS A 276 16.47 10.65 4.09
N VAL A 277 17.14 10.04 3.14
CA VAL A 277 16.78 10.10 1.71
C VAL A 277 16.77 8.71 1.14
N GLN A 278 15.67 8.29 0.56
CA GLN A 278 15.58 7.07 -0.24
C GLN A 278 15.43 7.43 -1.72
N PHE A 279 16.16 6.73 -2.57
CA PHE A 279 15.95 6.67 -4.01
C PHE A 279 15.41 5.29 -4.37
N ASP A 280 14.43 5.24 -5.26
CA ASP A 280 13.89 3.99 -5.80
C ASP A 280 13.74 4.03 -7.32
N VAL A 281 13.84 2.86 -7.93
CA VAL A 281 13.42 2.60 -9.32
C VAL A 281 12.68 1.29 -9.37
N GLU A 282 11.67 1.24 -10.25
CA GLU A 282 10.85 0.06 -10.43
C GLU A 282 10.63 -0.24 -11.91
N TYR A 283 10.50 -1.51 -12.23
CA TYR A 283 10.01 -1.99 -13.51
C TYR A 283 8.98 -3.08 -13.27
N GLY A 284 7.79 -2.90 -13.82
CA GLY A 284 6.72 -3.88 -13.67
C GLY A 284 5.99 -4.16 -14.97
N PHE A 285 5.32 -5.30 -15.02
CA PHE A 285 4.49 -5.70 -16.15
C PHE A 285 3.31 -6.56 -15.70
N SER A 286 2.22 -6.49 -16.47
CA SER A 286 1.09 -7.40 -16.32
C SER A 286 1.26 -8.58 -17.27
N PRO A 287 1.38 -9.83 -16.79
CA PRO A 287 1.33 -11.01 -17.65
C PRO A 287 -0.09 -11.23 -18.22
N THR A 288 -1.10 -10.62 -17.62
CA THR A 288 -2.50 -10.72 -18.04
C THR A 288 -2.75 -9.83 -19.26
N VAL A 289 -3.44 -10.39 -20.26
CA VAL A 289 -3.92 -9.65 -21.43
C VAL A 289 -5.38 -9.31 -21.24
N ILE A 290 -5.72 -8.02 -21.23
CA ILE A 290 -7.10 -7.54 -21.12
C ILE A 290 -7.47 -6.83 -22.41
N ASN A 291 -8.54 -7.27 -23.08
CA ASN A 291 -9.00 -6.71 -24.35
C ASN A 291 -7.92 -6.62 -25.45
N GLY A 292 -6.99 -7.60 -25.47
CA GLY A 292 -5.87 -7.63 -26.42
C GLY A 292 -4.72 -6.68 -26.08
N GLN A 293 -4.74 -6.09 -24.88
CA GLN A 293 -3.71 -5.16 -24.41
C GLN A 293 -2.84 -5.80 -23.31
N LYS A 294 -1.56 -5.43 -23.32
CA LYS A 294 -0.58 -5.72 -22.25
C LYS A 294 -0.03 -4.41 -21.71
N GLN A 295 0.32 -4.41 -20.44
CA GLN A 295 0.89 -3.25 -19.76
C GLN A 295 2.26 -3.57 -19.18
N HIS A 296 3.18 -2.61 -19.28
CA HIS A 296 4.41 -2.55 -18.51
C HIS A 296 4.65 -1.11 -18.07
N TYR A 297 5.39 -0.93 -17.02
CA TYR A 297 5.68 0.41 -16.50
C TYR A 297 7.11 0.52 -15.99
N LEU A 298 7.58 1.74 -15.94
CA LEU A 298 8.84 2.15 -15.33
C LEU A 298 8.54 3.29 -14.38
N GLY A 299 9.04 3.18 -13.16
CA GLY A 299 8.91 4.19 -12.13
C GLY A 299 10.25 4.57 -11.51
N ALA A 300 10.29 5.75 -10.91
CA ALA A 300 11.37 6.21 -10.09
C ALA A 300 10.85 7.15 -8.99
N GLY A 301 11.52 7.20 -7.85
CA GLY A 301 11.10 8.05 -6.75
C GLY A 301 12.22 8.54 -5.86
N LEU A 302 11.89 9.55 -5.08
CA LEU A 302 12.69 10.10 -4.00
C LEU A 302 11.80 10.31 -2.78
N SER A 303 12.22 9.78 -1.64
CA SER A 303 11.55 9.98 -0.36
C SER A 303 12.50 10.67 0.63
N PHE A 304 11.93 11.52 1.48
CA PHE A 304 12.66 12.33 2.45
C PHE A 304 12.03 12.17 3.82
N MET A 305 12.82 11.78 4.80
CA MET A 305 12.42 11.66 6.20
C MET A 305 13.29 12.56 7.06
N ASN A 306 12.71 13.34 8.00
CA ASN A 306 13.45 14.16 8.96
C ASN A 306 13.89 13.41 10.21
#